data_6170d16d3910122b5b9d15f50e7a2c2e
#
_entry.id   6170d16d3910122b5b9d15f50e7a2c2e
#
_cell.length_a   1.000
_cell.length_b   1.000
_cell.length_c   1.000
_cell.angle_alpha   90.00
_cell.angle_beta   90.00
_cell.angle_gamma   90.00
#
_symmetry.space_group_name_H-M   'P 1'
#
loop_
_entity.id
_entity.type
_entity.pdbx_description
1 polymer ?
#
loop_
_entity_poly.entity_id
_entity_poly.type
_entity_poly.pdbx_seq_one_letter_code
_entity_poly.pdbx_strand_id
1 'polypeptide(L)'
;YVSLYLKTTLDESTRELNVKLYVLPHKTVPHNSSIFNVYLVQDGIEARQANGGDNYIHNRTFRGTVTGNAWGYLVEDIKAGQLLSWEKTITIPESIHSTYYADETKNNVEAVLKNMSVVAYIGEFDQNDNNKHTIYNCCEARLGESHKQTGFVKPTDVNSAEAEQSVSIFVSNGKVHVGGAYDRLQVYNLAGAQVENADLAKGVYIVKVTADGKQTTKKVLVK
;
A
#
# COMPACT_ATOMS: atom_id res chain seq x y z
N TYR A 1 -0.45 -14.74 -12.56
CA TYR A 1 0.51 -15.03 -11.49
C TYR A 1 0.11 -14.39 -10.17
N VAL A 2 -0.27 -13.10 -10.16
CA VAL A 2 -0.65 -12.35 -8.98
C VAL A 2 -1.88 -11.48 -9.28
N SER A 3 -2.71 -11.19 -8.27
CA SER A 3 -3.75 -10.15 -8.34
C SER A 3 -3.40 -9.03 -7.40
N LEU A 4 -3.73 -7.81 -7.79
CA LEU A 4 -3.44 -6.59 -7.05
C LEU A 4 -4.74 -5.93 -6.57
N TYR A 5 -4.66 -5.33 -5.39
CA TYR A 5 -5.64 -4.37 -4.91
C TYR A 5 -4.88 -3.13 -4.44
N LEU A 6 -5.07 -2.04 -5.15
CA LEU A 6 -4.51 -0.73 -4.87
C LEU A 6 -5.60 0.15 -4.27
N LYS A 7 -5.36 0.67 -3.08
CA LYS A 7 -6.26 1.61 -2.40
C LYS A 7 -5.51 2.90 -2.14
N THR A 8 -6.13 4.03 -2.46
CA THR A 8 -5.59 5.35 -2.16
C THR A 8 -6.60 6.17 -1.35
N THR A 9 -6.09 7.02 -0.47
CA THR A 9 -6.86 8.01 0.27
C THR A 9 -6.13 9.34 0.18
N LEU A 10 -6.82 10.39 -0.22
CA LEU A 10 -6.25 11.72 -0.43
C LEU A 10 -6.93 12.73 0.49
N ASP A 11 -6.15 13.48 1.24
CA ASP A 11 -6.57 14.75 1.82
C ASP A 11 -6.11 15.88 0.89
N GLU A 12 -7.06 16.48 0.15
CA GLU A 12 -6.75 17.54 -0.82
C GLU A 12 -6.22 18.83 -0.14
N SER A 13 -6.62 19.09 1.11
CA SER A 13 -6.25 20.30 1.84
C SER A 13 -4.79 20.28 2.29
N THR A 14 -4.29 19.13 2.70
CA THR A 14 -2.91 18.91 3.11
C THR A 14 -2.05 18.29 1.99
N ARG A 15 -2.69 17.87 0.90
CA ARG A 15 -2.08 17.11 -0.21
C ARG A 15 -1.44 15.80 0.25
N GLU A 16 -1.91 15.27 1.38
CA GLU A 16 -1.45 14.00 1.93
C GLU A 16 -2.14 12.84 1.22
N LEU A 17 -1.33 11.96 0.65
CA LEU A 17 -1.76 10.73 -0.03
C LEU A 17 -1.31 9.52 0.75
N ASN A 18 -2.25 8.71 1.23
CA ASN A 18 -1.99 7.37 1.74
C ASN A 18 -2.23 6.35 0.64
N VAL A 19 -1.28 5.45 0.44
CA VAL A 19 -1.35 4.36 -0.55
C VAL A 19 -1.17 3.03 0.13
N LYS A 20 -2.11 2.11 -0.10
CA LYS A 20 -2.04 0.70 0.31
C LYS A 20 -2.02 -0.20 -0.91
N LEU A 21 -1.02 -1.05 -1.00
CA LEU A 21 -0.92 -2.08 -2.02
C LEU A 21 -1.05 -3.45 -1.37
N TYR A 22 -1.98 -4.24 -1.87
CA TYR A 22 -2.13 -5.65 -1.54
C TYR A 22 -1.79 -6.50 -2.76
N VAL A 23 -0.97 -7.51 -2.56
CA VAL A 23 -0.56 -8.47 -3.60
C VAL A 23 -0.98 -9.86 -3.18
N LEU A 24 -1.82 -10.51 -3.97
CA LEU A 24 -2.24 -11.89 -3.78
C LEU A 24 -1.62 -12.77 -4.86
N PRO A 25 -0.56 -13.52 -4.56
CA PRO A 25 0.03 -14.48 -5.48
C PRO A 25 -0.88 -15.70 -5.67
N HIS A 26 -1.12 -16.11 -6.91
CA HIS A 26 -1.83 -17.35 -7.26
C HIS A 26 -0.87 -18.52 -7.53
N LYS A 27 0.41 -18.20 -7.74
CA LYS A 27 1.49 -19.16 -7.90
C LYS A 27 2.68 -18.72 -7.07
N THR A 28 3.43 -19.68 -6.56
CA THR A 28 4.73 -19.40 -5.94
C THR A 28 5.68 -18.91 -7.02
N VAL A 29 6.32 -17.79 -6.76
CA VAL A 29 7.35 -17.23 -7.64
C VAL A 29 8.70 -17.55 -7.01
N PRO A 30 9.47 -18.47 -7.60
CA PRO A 30 10.75 -18.86 -7.05
C PRO A 30 11.77 -17.78 -7.42
N HIS A 31 11.95 -16.76 -6.61
CA HIS A 31 13.08 -15.82 -6.81
C HIS A 31 13.31 -14.86 -5.65
N ASN A 32 14.59 -14.65 -5.39
CA ASN A 32 15.11 -13.59 -4.53
C ASN A 32 15.14 -12.21 -5.23
N SER A 33 14.53 -12.07 -6.41
CA SER A 33 14.57 -10.89 -7.26
C SER A 33 13.20 -10.34 -7.66
N SER A 34 12.14 -10.72 -6.97
CA SER A 34 10.83 -10.09 -7.20
C SER A 34 10.79 -8.73 -6.53
N ILE A 35 10.30 -7.74 -7.26
CA ILE A 35 10.14 -6.38 -6.76
C ILE A 35 8.72 -5.90 -6.97
N PHE A 36 8.27 -4.98 -6.13
CA PHE A 36 7.15 -4.10 -6.45
C PHE A 36 7.59 -2.64 -6.42
N ASN A 37 6.90 -1.81 -7.21
CA ASN A 37 7.06 -0.37 -7.11
C ASN A 37 5.71 0.32 -7.25
N VAL A 38 5.65 1.56 -6.76
CA VAL A 38 4.46 2.41 -6.80
C VAL A 38 4.88 3.79 -7.26
N TYR A 39 4.30 4.22 -8.37
CA TYR A 39 4.59 5.47 -9.03
C TYR A 39 3.41 6.44 -8.98
N LEU A 40 3.72 7.74 -8.96
CA LEU A 40 2.79 8.79 -9.31
C LEU A 40 2.92 9.10 -10.79
N VAL A 41 1.80 9.21 -11.48
CA VAL A 41 1.71 9.65 -12.86
C VAL A 41 0.70 10.78 -12.98
N GLN A 42 0.84 11.61 -13.99
CA GLN A 42 -0.06 12.74 -14.25
C GLN A 42 -0.40 12.83 -15.73
N ASP A 43 -1.66 13.08 -16.04
CA ASP A 43 -2.16 13.38 -17.36
C ASP A 43 -2.23 14.91 -17.62
N GLY A 44 -2.24 15.31 -18.89
CA GLY A 44 -2.53 16.67 -19.30
C GLY A 44 -1.37 17.66 -19.09
N ILE A 45 -0.13 17.19 -19.09
CA ILE A 45 1.04 18.08 -19.00
C ILE A 45 1.38 18.59 -20.39
N GLU A 46 1.20 19.89 -20.59
CA GLU A 46 1.63 20.55 -21.83
C GLU A 46 3.14 20.79 -21.80
N ALA A 47 3.85 20.20 -22.74
CA ALA A 47 5.30 20.39 -22.90
C ALA A 47 5.74 20.02 -24.33
N ARG A 48 6.95 20.42 -24.66
CA ARG A 48 7.54 20.08 -25.96
C ARG A 48 7.73 18.57 -26.11
N GLN A 49 7.38 18.07 -27.29
CA GLN A 49 7.62 16.68 -27.71
C GLN A 49 8.41 16.66 -29.01
N ALA A 50 9.48 15.87 -29.07
CA ALA A 50 10.19 15.64 -30.32
C ALA A 50 9.20 15.10 -31.37
N ASN A 51 9.14 15.75 -32.53
CA ASN A 51 8.16 15.49 -33.59
C ASN A 51 6.68 15.76 -33.27
N GLY A 52 6.36 16.23 -32.04
CA GLY A 52 4.99 16.55 -31.60
C GLY A 52 4.71 18.04 -31.43
N GLY A 53 5.76 18.89 -31.54
CA GLY A 53 5.64 20.35 -31.37
C GLY A 53 5.85 20.80 -29.91
N ASP A 54 5.68 22.12 -29.70
CA ASP A 54 6.00 22.76 -28.43
C ASP A 54 4.86 22.66 -27.40
N ASN A 55 3.63 22.40 -27.86
CA ASN A 55 2.41 22.35 -27.04
C ASN A 55 1.79 20.95 -27.05
N TYR A 56 2.62 19.92 -27.01
CA TYR A 56 2.13 18.55 -26.96
C TYR A 56 1.59 18.23 -25.56
N ILE A 57 0.44 17.55 -25.48
CA ILE A 57 -0.16 17.13 -24.21
C ILE A 57 0.33 15.73 -23.87
N HIS A 58 1.16 15.66 -22.85
CA HIS A 58 1.67 14.41 -22.32
C HIS A 58 0.70 13.80 -21.32
N ASN A 59 0.44 12.50 -21.48
CA ASN A 59 -0.35 11.72 -20.54
C ASN A 59 0.52 10.63 -19.91
N ARG A 60 0.13 10.15 -18.73
CA ARG A 60 0.88 9.14 -17.96
C ARG A 60 2.32 9.53 -17.67
N THR A 61 2.57 10.83 -17.54
CA THR A 61 3.90 11.33 -17.22
C THR A 61 4.30 10.92 -15.82
N PHE A 62 5.46 10.30 -15.69
CA PHE A 62 6.04 9.94 -14.39
C PHE A 62 6.31 11.20 -13.56
N ARG A 63 5.83 11.20 -12.30
CA ARG A 63 5.95 12.33 -11.39
C ARG A 63 6.77 12.01 -10.14
N GLY A 64 7.05 10.77 -9.88
CA GLY A 64 7.84 10.33 -8.74
C GLY A 64 7.47 8.93 -8.27
N THR A 65 8.23 8.44 -7.30
CA THR A 65 7.97 7.15 -6.65
C THR A 65 7.32 7.36 -5.29
N VAL A 66 6.20 6.69 -5.04
CA VAL A 66 5.60 6.62 -3.69
C VAL A 66 6.48 5.76 -2.79
N THR A 67 7.10 4.72 -3.33
CA THR A 67 8.07 3.87 -2.63
C THR A 67 9.29 4.64 -2.14
N GLY A 68 9.67 5.73 -2.83
CA GLY A 68 10.88 6.51 -2.53
C GLY A 68 12.16 5.89 -3.08
N ASN A 69 12.04 4.82 -3.88
CA ASN A 69 13.14 4.15 -4.55
C ASN A 69 12.74 3.87 -6.01
N ALA A 70 13.54 4.31 -6.97
CA ALA A 70 13.27 4.11 -8.40
C ALA A 70 13.22 2.61 -8.79
N TRP A 71 13.97 1.78 -8.08
CA TRP A 71 14.03 0.33 -8.33
C TRP A 71 12.96 -0.47 -7.59
N GLY A 72 12.21 0.15 -6.67
CA GLY A 72 11.18 -0.50 -5.87
C GLY A 72 11.71 -1.24 -4.64
N TYR A 73 10.87 -2.07 -4.06
CA TYR A 73 11.18 -2.92 -2.92
C TYR A 73 11.31 -4.37 -3.33
N LEU A 74 12.40 -5.00 -2.87
CA LEU A 74 12.57 -6.44 -3.00
C LEU A 74 11.50 -7.16 -2.18
N VAL A 75 10.90 -8.17 -2.78
CA VAL A 75 9.97 -9.09 -2.13
C VAL A 75 10.57 -10.47 -2.15
N GLU A 76 10.92 -10.98 -0.98
CA GLU A 76 11.42 -12.32 -0.81
C GLU A 76 10.25 -13.32 -0.65
N ASP A 77 10.43 -14.54 -1.13
CA ASP A 77 9.51 -15.65 -0.88
C ASP A 77 8.02 -15.40 -1.20
N ILE A 78 7.72 -15.01 -2.44
CA ILE A 78 6.34 -14.92 -2.91
C ILE A 78 5.72 -16.30 -2.99
N LYS A 79 4.89 -16.67 -2.01
CA LYS A 79 4.20 -17.96 -1.93
C LYS A 79 2.75 -17.85 -2.39
N ALA A 80 2.28 -18.83 -3.15
CA ALA A 80 0.88 -18.89 -3.56
C ALA A 80 -0.07 -18.79 -2.35
N GLY A 81 -1.09 -17.94 -2.46
CA GLY A 81 -2.10 -17.72 -1.41
C GLY A 81 -1.65 -16.86 -0.23
N GLN A 82 -0.38 -16.47 -0.14
CA GLN A 82 0.12 -15.60 0.91
C GLN A 82 -0.12 -14.14 0.54
N LEU A 83 -1.03 -13.47 1.24
CA LEU A 83 -1.28 -12.05 1.03
C LEU A 83 -0.08 -11.22 1.51
N LEU A 84 0.45 -10.40 0.62
CA LEU A 84 1.44 -9.38 0.93
C LEU A 84 0.74 -8.01 0.99
N SER A 85 1.16 -7.15 1.89
CA SER A 85 0.64 -5.79 2.01
C SER A 85 1.76 -4.78 2.27
N TRP A 86 1.60 -3.62 1.67
CA TRP A 86 2.49 -2.49 1.86
C TRP A 86 1.66 -1.21 1.94
N GLU A 87 2.12 -0.26 2.76
CA GLU A 87 1.44 1.01 2.96
C GLU A 87 2.47 2.12 3.12
N LYS A 88 2.17 3.28 2.55
CA LYS A 88 2.94 4.51 2.75
C LYS A 88 2.10 5.75 2.58
N THR A 89 2.39 6.74 3.39
CA THR A 89 1.85 8.10 3.26
C THR A 89 2.94 9.03 2.75
N ILE A 90 2.58 9.89 1.81
CA ILE A 90 3.44 10.94 1.26
C ILE A 90 2.66 12.24 1.15
N THR A 91 3.35 13.35 1.15
CA THR A 91 2.78 14.66 0.75
C THR A 91 3.16 14.95 -0.69
N ILE A 92 2.17 15.22 -1.54
CA ILE A 92 2.40 15.61 -2.93
C ILE A 92 2.71 17.10 -2.97
N PRO A 93 3.88 17.54 -3.43
CA PRO A 93 4.19 18.97 -3.52
C PRO A 93 3.29 19.66 -4.54
N GLU A 94 3.15 20.98 -4.45
CA GLU A 94 2.36 21.78 -5.41
C GLU A 94 2.93 21.72 -6.82
N SER A 95 4.26 21.64 -6.93
CA SER A 95 4.95 21.44 -8.21
C SER A 95 6.07 20.41 -8.06
N ILE A 96 6.40 19.74 -9.14
CA ILE A 96 7.46 18.74 -9.21
C ILE A 96 8.49 19.22 -10.21
N HIS A 97 9.73 19.32 -9.74
CA HIS A 97 10.84 19.81 -10.54
C HIS A 97 11.28 18.76 -11.59
N SER A 98 11.63 19.26 -12.76
CA SER A 98 12.22 18.52 -13.88
C SER A 98 13.56 19.19 -14.25
N THR A 99 14.49 18.44 -14.78
CA THR A 99 15.77 18.98 -15.26
C THR A 99 15.85 19.08 -16.79
N TYR A 100 14.69 18.98 -17.45
CA TYR A 100 14.66 18.89 -18.91
C TYR A 100 14.98 20.21 -19.64
N TYR A 101 14.53 21.34 -19.10
CA TYR A 101 14.76 22.65 -19.72
C TYR A 101 15.97 23.33 -19.13
N ALA A 102 16.78 23.99 -19.99
CA ALA A 102 17.86 24.86 -19.53
C ALA A 102 17.32 26.11 -18.79
N ASP A 103 16.10 26.56 -19.13
CA ASP A 103 15.36 27.56 -18.39
C ASP A 103 14.67 26.89 -17.19
N GLU A 104 15.26 27.04 -16.02
CA GLU A 104 14.80 26.41 -14.78
C GLU A 104 13.36 26.81 -14.38
N THR A 105 12.89 27.99 -14.82
CA THR A 105 11.51 28.42 -14.53
C THR A 105 10.46 27.53 -15.15
N LYS A 106 10.79 26.85 -16.27
CA LYS A 106 9.93 25.89 -16.97
C LYS A 106 9.99 24.48 -16.39
N ASN A 107 10.92 24.22 -15.50
CA ASN A 107 11.11 22.91 -14.91
C ASN A 107 10.17 22.62 -13.72
N ASN A 108 9.54 23.66 -13.15
CA ASN A 108 8.54 23.48 -12.09
C ASN A 108 7.16 23.24 -12.70
N VAL A 109 6.79 21.99 -12.83
CA VAL A 109 5.50 21.60 -13.41
C VAL A 109 4.50 21.34 -12.29
N GLU A 110 3.34 22.00 -12.33
CA GLU A 110 2.27 21.86 -11.37
C GLU A 110 1.84 20.38 -11.18
N ALA A 111 1.67 19.97 -9.94
CA ALA A 111 1.09 18.67 -9.60
C ALA A 111 -0.43 18.83 -9.41
N VAL A 112 -1.16 18.65 -10.50
CA VAL A 112 -2.62 18.81 -10.56
C VAL A 112 -3.28 17.52 -10.04
N LEU A 113 -3.68 17.49 -8.77
CA LEU A 113 -4.16 16.28 -8.06
C LEU A 113 -5.26 15.53 -8.82
N LYS A 114 -6.26 16.23 -9.39
CA LYS A 114 -7.36 15.63 -10.16
C LYS A 114 -6.92 14.89 -11.42
N ASN A 115 -5.71 15.20 -11.94
CA ASN A 115 -5.14 14.59 -13.12
C ASN A 115 -4.12 13.51 -12.78
N MET A 116 -3.92 13.22 -11.49
CA MET A 116 -2.91 12.25 -11.03
C MET A 116 -3.54 10.90 -10.72
N SER A 117 -2.70 9.89 -10.89
CA SER A 117 -3.00 8.50 -10.53
C SER A 117 -1.79 7.85 -9.87
N VAL A 118 -2.06 6.78 -9.14
CA VAL A 118 -1.05 5.86 -8.61
C VAL A 118 -1.01 4.63 -9.50
N VAL A 119 0.17 4.25 -9.97
CA VAL A 119 0.41 2.99 -10.69
C VAL A 119 1.29 2.10 -9.83
N ALA A 120 0.81 0.91 -9.55
CA ALA A 120 1.57 -0.11 -8.84
C ALA A 120 1.85 -1.30 -9.75
N TYR A 121 3.03 -1.87 -9.66
CA TYR A 121 3.35 -3.12 -10.33
C TYR A 121 4.17 -4.05 -9.44
N ILE A 122 4.13 -5.31 -9.76
CA ILE A 122 5.01 -6.34 -9.23
C ILE A 122 5.63 -7.11 -10.39
N GLY A 123 6.89 -7.40 -10.29
CA GLY A 123 7.64 -8.07 -11.34
C GLY A 123 8.96 -8.64 -10.86
N GLU A 124 9.70 -9.15 -11.80
CA GLU A 124 11.06 -9.62 -11.63
C GLU A 124 12.04 -8.48 -11.97
N PHE A 125 13.10 -8.38 -11.22
CA PHE A 125 14.20 -7.46 -11.52
C PHE A 125 15.53 -8.05 -11.07
N ASP A 126 16.46 -8.17 -11.99
CA ASP A 126 17.85 -8.51 -11.73
C ASP A 126 18.74 -7.52 -12.48
N GLN A 127 19.45 -6.67 -11.75
CA GLN A 127 20.33 -5.64 -12.37
C GLN A 127 21.49 -6.23 -13.18
N ASN A 128 21.78 -7.53 -13.01
CA ASN A 128 22.85 -8.21 -13.73
C ASN A 128 22.35 -9.08 -14.88
N ASP A 129 21.03 -9.20 -15.08
CA ASP A 129 20.42 -10.00 -16.12
C ASP A 129 19.23 -9.29 -16.76
N ASN A 130 19.46 -8.67 -17.89
CA ASN A 130 18.42 -7.92 -18.65
C ASN A 130 17.23 -8.79 -19.12
N ASN A 131 17.31 -10.10 -19.02
CA ASN A 131 16.18 -10.99 -19.34
C ASN A 131 15.23 -11.19 -18.16
N LYS A 132 15.60 -10.72 -16.97
CA LYS A 132 14.82 -10.84 -15.73
C LYS A 132 14.16 -9.52 -15.32
N HIS A 133 13.35 -8.97 -16.21
CA HIS A 133 12.58 -7.73 -15.99
C HIS A 133 11.09 -7.94 -16.33
N THR A 134 10.57 -9.12 -16.10
CA THR A 134 9.17 -9.45 -16.43
C THR A 134 8.22 -8.80 -15.44
N ILE A 135 7.27 -8.00 -15.91
CA ILE A 135 6.16 -7.52 -15.09
C ILE A 135 5.12 -8.65 -14.95
N TYR A 136 4.86 -9.08 -13.73
CA TYR A 136 3.86 -10.10 -13.46
C TYR A 136 2.45 -9.55 -13.53
N ASN A 137 2.25 -8.36 -12.96
CA ASN A 137 0.99 -7.63 -13.03
C ASN A 137 1.17 -6.17 -12.62
N CYS A 138 0.23 -5.33 -13.07
CA CYS A 138 0.16 -3.92 -12.69
C CYS A 138 -1.29 -3.49 -12.50
N CYS A 139 -1.51 -2.43 -11.73
CA CYS A 139 -2.81 -1.79 -11.57
C CYS A 139 -2.65 -0.28 -11.36
N GLU A 140 -3.72 0.44 -11.61
CA GLU A 140 -3.78 1.89 -11.46
C GLU A 140 -5.05 2.28 -10.71
N ALA A 141 -4.96 3.32 -9.90
CA ALA A 141 -6.09 3.99 -9.28
C ALA A 141 -5.86 5.51 -9.31
N ARG A 142 -6.92 6.30 -9.53
CA ARG A 142 -6.87 7.75 -9.33
C ARG A 142 -6.67 8.06 -7.85
N LEU A 143 -6.14 9.25 -7.55
CA LEU A 143 -5.97 9.67 -6.15
C LEU A 143 -7.33 9.71 -5.45
N GLY A 144 -7.38 9.14 -4.24
CA GLY A 144 -8.61 9.00 -3.45
C GLY A 144 -9.51 7.82 -3.84
N GLU A 145 -9.15 7.07 -4.89
CA GLU A 145 -9.91 5.90 -5.36
C GLU A 145 -9.19 4.58 -5.06
N SER A 146 -9.86 3.49 -5.38
CA SER A 146 -9.29 2.15 -5.27
C SER A 146 -9.56 1.32 -6.51
N HIS A 147 -8.61 0.45 -6.86
CA HIS A 147 -8.74 -0.52 -7.92
C HIS A 147 -8.45 -1.92 -7.39
N LYS A 148 -9.48 -2.74 -7.34
CA LYS A 148 -9.41 -4.15 -6.97
C LYS A 148 -9.57 -5.01 -8.22
N GLN A 149 -8.53 -5.75 -8.59
CA GLN A 149 -8.58 -6.65 -9.73
C GLN A 149 -9.54 -7.83 -9.48
N THR A 150 -10.20 -8.31 -10.54
CA THR A 150 -11.22 -9.37 -10.46
C THR A 150 -10.72 -10.66 -9.78
N GLY A 151 -9.47 -11.03 -9.98
CA GLY A 151 -8.87 -12.21 -9.35
C GLY A 151 -8.40 -12.00 -7.90
N PHE A 152 -8.53 -10.78 -7.36
CA PHE A 152 -8.16 -10.50 -5.98
C PHE A 152 -9.29 -10.90 -5.03
N VAL A 153 -9.21 -12.11 -4.53
CA VAL A 153 -10.07 -12.60 -3.45
C VAL A 153 -9.22 -12.62 -2.20
N LYS A 154 -9.42 -11.65 -1.29
CA LYS A 154 -8.67 -11.62 -0.04
C LYS A 154 -8.83 -12.98 0.65
N PRO A 155 -7.73 -13.66 1.03
CA PRO A 155 -7.84 -14.88 1.80
C PRO A 155 -8.72 -14.59 3.02
N THR A 156 -9.79 -15.35 3.18
CA THR A 156 -10.63 -15.30 4.37
C THR A 156 -9.90 -16.03 5.50
N ASP A 157 -8.80 -15.45 5.96
CA ASP A 157 -8.36 -15.71 7.31
C ASP A 157 -9.42 -15.13 8.23
N VAL A 158 -9.87 -15.92 9.17
CA VAL A 158 -10.88 -15.60 10.19
C VAL A 158 -10.52 -14.34 11.00
N ASN A 159 -9.47 -13.62 10.64
CA ASN A 159 -8.82 -12.55 11.42
C ASN A 159 -8.60 -11.22 10.68
N SER A 160 -9.20 -10.94 9.54
CA SER A 160 -9.10 -9.62 8.95
C SER A 160 -10.46 -9.06 8.54
N ALA A 161 -11.30 -8.77 9.53
CA ALA A 161 -12.20 -7.65 9.38
C ALA A 161 -11.31 -6.39 9.34
N GLU A 162 -11.13 -5.78 8.18
CA GLU A 162 -10.59 -4.44 8.09
C GLU A 162 -11.57 -3.51 8.78
N ALA A 163 -11.32 -3.26 10.07
CA ALA A 163 -11.83 -2.06 10.67
C ALA A 163 -10.99 -0.92 10.08
N GLU A 164 -11.61 -0.07 9.29
CA GLU A 164 -11.10 1.27 8.97
C GLU A 164 -11.16 2.12 10.26
N GLN A 165 -10.44 1.70 11.27
CA GLN A 165 -10.19 2.50 12.46
C GLN A 165 -8.88 2.01 13.07
N SER A 166 -7.97 2.94 13.29
CA SER A 166 -6.62 2.73 13.77
C SER A 166 -6.57 2.40 15.27
N VAL A 167 -7.19 1.30 15.67
CA VAL A 167 -6.93 0.75 17.01
C VAL A 167 -5.68 -0.11 16.94
N SER A 168 -4.58 0.36 17.50
CA SER A 168 -3.38 -0.45 17.67
C SER A 168 -3.57 -1.40 18.85
N ILE A 169 -3.42 -2.72 18.63
CA ILE A 169 -3.50 -3.72 19.69
C ILE A 169 -2.12 -4.31 19.91
N PHE A 170 -1.58 -4.20 21.10
CA PHE A 170 -0.27 -4.71 21.49
C PHE A 170 -0.30 -5.35 22.88
N VAL A 171 0.71 -6.16 23.22
CA VAL A 171 0.82 -6.83 24.52
C VAL A 171 2.05 -6.29 25.23
N SER A 172 1.87 -5.96 26.51
CA SER A 172 2.95 -5.57 27.41
C SER A 172 2.61 -6.03 28.82
N ASN A 173 3.60 -6.55 29.55
CA ASN A 173 3.48 -6.99 30.95
C ASN A 173 2.28 -7.92 31.21
N GLY A 174 2.07 -8.93 30.35
CA GLY A 174 0.97 -9.89 30.52
C GLY A 174 -0.42 -9.27 30.32
N LYS A 175 -0.54 -8.13 29.68
CA LYS A 175 -1.79 -7.43 29.43
C LYS A 175 -1.89 -6.96 27.99
N VAL A 176 -3.10 -7.02 27.43
CA VAL A 176 -3.43 -6.44 26.12
C VAL A 176 -3.75 -4.96 26.27
N HIS A 177 -3.11 -4.15 25.46
CA HIS A 177 -3.35 -2.71 25.37
C HIS A 177 -3.95 -2.37 24.01
N VAL A 178 -4.81 -1.35 24.01
CA VAL A 178 -5.42 -0.80 22.82
C VAL A 178 -5.04 0.68 22.72
N GLY A 179 -4.38 1.07 21.64
CA GLY A 179 -4.13 2.47 21.33
C GLY A 179 -5.28 3.04 20.51
N GLY A 180 -5.78 4.22 20.89
CA GLY A 180 -6.96 4.87 20.34
C GLY A 180 -8.19 4.73 21.25
N ALA A 181 -9.28 5.44 20.92
CA ALA A 181 -10.56 5.32 21.62
C ALA A 181 -11.25 4.00 21.26
N TYR A 182 -11.81 3.31 22.24
CA TYR A 182 -12.60 2.10 22.02
C TYR A 182 -13.73 1.98 23.07
N ASP A 183 -14.81 1.32 22.68
CA ASP A 183 -15.97 1.12 23.54
C ASP A 183 -15.83 -0.15 24.38
N ARG A 184 -15.23 -1.22 23.82
CA ARG A 184 -15.14 -2.53 24.45
C ARG A 184 -13.89 -3.31 24.05
N LEU A 185 -13.23 -3.93 25.03
CA LEU A 185 -12.12 -4.87 24.85
C LEU A 185 -12.49 -6.22 25.47
N GLN A 186 -12.33 -7.30 24.72
CA GLN A 186 -12.54 -8.68 25.18
C GLN A 186 -11.35 -9.54 24.76
N VAL A 187 -10.87 -10.37 25.66
CA VAL A 187 -9.76 -11.29 25.44
C VAL A 187 -10.25 -12.72 25.60
N TYR A 188 -9.91 -13.60 24.68
CA TYR A 188 -10.29 -15.01 24.69
C TYR A 188 -9.06 -15.90 24.57
N ASN A 189 -9.07 -17.04 25.24
CA ASN A 189 -8.08 -18.09 25.02
C ASN A 189 -8.41 -18.88 23.74
N LEU A 190 -7.54 -19.82 23.36
CA LEU A 190 -7.73 -20.65 22.16
C LEU A 190 -8.93 -21.62 22.25
N ALA A 191 -9.40 -21.91 23.45
CA ALA A 191 -10.63 -22.70 23.66
C ALA A 191 -11.90 -21.87 23.49
N GLY A 192 -11.78 -20.56 23.20
CA GLY A 192 -12.90 -19.65 23.02
C GLY A 192 -13.50 -19.10 24.34
N ALA A 193 -12.93 -19.44 25.51
CA ALA A 193 -13.36 -18.88 26.76
C ALA A 193 -12.82 -17.45 26.93
N GLN A 194 -13.68 -16.52 27.34
CA GLN A 194 -13.28 -15.17 27.69
C GLN A 194 -12.45 -15.19 28.96
N VAL A 195 -11.33 -14.48 28.98
CA VAL A 195 -10.42 -14.36 30.12
C VAL A 195 -10.28 -12.90 30.53
N GLU A 196 -9.92 -12.68 31.79
CA GLU A 196 -9.62 -11.34 32.26
C GLU A 196 -8.32 -10.82 31.60
N ASN A 197 -8.31 -9.55 31.23
CA ASN A 197 -7.15 -8.89 30.61
C ASN A 197 -6.18 -8.41 31.72
N ALA A 198 -5.72 -9.33 32.55
CA ALA A 198 -4.73 -9.07 33.59
C ALA A 198 -3.91 -10.35 33.79
N ASP A 199 -2.62 -10.20 33.99
CA ASP A 199 -1.64 -11.27 34.25
C ASP A 199 -1.80 -12.50 33.33
N LEU A 200 -2.03 -12.23 32.06
CA LEU A 200 -2.19 -13.27 31.04
C LEU A 200 -0.94 -14.16 30.98
N ALA A 201 -1.13 -15.45 31.13
CA ALA A 201 -0.08 -16.43 30.99
C ALA A 201 0.52 -16.40 29.61
N LYS A 202 1.77 -16.85 29.45
CA LYS A 202 2.41 -17.00 28.12
C LYS A 202 1.55 -17.86 27.21
N GLY A 203 1.23 -17.37 26.05
CA GLY A 203 0.36 -18.09 25.12
C GLY A 203 -0.27 -17.19 24.07
N VAL A 204 -1.15 -17.79 23.28
CA VAL A 204 -1.87 -17.13 22.20
C VAL A 204 -3.28 -16.81 22.63
N TYR A 205 -3.71 -15.58 22.37
CA TYR A 205 -5.05 -15.08 22.70
C TYR A 205 -5.71 -14.45 21.49
N ILE A 206 -7.04 -14.46 21.47
CA ILE A 206 -7.88 -13.75 20.51
C ILE A 206 -8.43 -12.51 21.21
N VAL A 207 -8.16 -11.36 20.64
CA VAL A 207 -8.59 -10.06 21.17
C VAL A 207 -9.66 -9.47 20.27
N LYS A 208 -10.80 -9.09 20.84
CA LYS A 208 -11.87 -8.36 20.18
C LYS A 208 -11.96 -6.96 20.76
N VAL A 209 -11.88 -5.97 19.90
CA VAL A 209 -12.05 -4.55 20.22
C VAL A 209 -13.24 -4.00 19.45
N THR A 210 -14.15 -3.35 20.15
CA THR A 210 -15.24 -2.59 19.52
C THR A 210 -14.93 -1.10 19.66
N ALA A 211 -15.01 -0.37 18.56
CA ALA A 211 -14.84 1.07 18.53
C ALA A 211 -15.83 1.65 17.50
N ASP A 212 -16.60 2.67 17.87
CA ASP A 212 -17.65 3.31 17.05
C ASP A 212 -18.60 2.28 16.38
N GLY A 213 -19.03 1.27 17.14
CA GLY A 213 -19.93 0.21 16.67
C GLY A 213 -19.28 -0.81 15.71
N LYS A 214 -18.00 -0.67 15.37
CA LYS A 214 -17.26 -1.64 14.54
C LYS A 214 -16.41 -2.56 15.43
N GLN A 215 -16.31 -3.83 15.06
CA GLN A 215 -15.54 -4.83 15.79
C GLN A 215 -14.27 -5.21 15.04
N THR A 216 -13.13 -5.11 15.73
CA THR A 216 -11.82 -5.59 15.28
C THR A 216 -11.44 -6.83 16.09
N THR A 217 -10.94 -7.86 15.41
CA THR A 217 -10.44 -9.08 16.06
C THR A 217 -8.97 -9.29 15.68
N LYS A 218 -8.11 -9.53 16.66
CA LYS A 218 -6.68 -9.75 16.46
C LYS A 218 -6.17 -10.91 17.31
N LYS A 219 -5.30 -11.75 16.72
CA LYS A 219 -4.54 -12.76 17.45
C LYS A 219 -3.28 -12.10 18.03
N VAL A 220 -3.01 -12.31 19.30
CA VAL A 220 -1.84 -11.77 20.01
C VAL A 220 -1.07 -12.89 20.71
N LEU A 221 0.24 -12.70 20.85
CA LEU A 221 1.12 -13.59 21.60
C LEU A 221 1.60 -12.88 22.88
N VAL A 222 1.32 -13.49 24.03
CA VAL A 222 1.90 -13.12 25.32
C VAL A 222 3.19 -13.93 25.51
N LYS A 223 4.31 -13.25 25.67
CA LYS A 223 5.67 -13.86 25.80
C LYS A 223 6.09 -14.01 27.24
#